data_01b4f014887a55b587590ea7fe834a62
#
_entry.id   01b4f014887a55b587590ea7fe834a62
#
_cell.length_a   1.000
_cell.length_b   1.000
_cell.length_c   1.000
_cell.angle_alpha   90.00
_cell.angle_beta   90.00
_cell.angle_gamma   90.00
#
_symmetry.space_group_name_H-M   'P 1'
#
loop_
_entity.id
_entity.type
_entity.pdbx_description
1 polymer ?
#
loop_
_entity_poly.entity_id
_entity_poly.type
_entity_poly.pdbx_seq_one_letter_code
_entity_poly.pdbx_strand_id
1 'polypeptide(L)'
;MYNSANLETTTSVKRYLYITVFVSGMTTLAAELSASRLIGNVFGTSNLVWASIIGLILIYLTLGYFIGGRWADRWPQATSMYRVLSWGAFTLGVVPYAANPVLRFAAKAFEGLDVAVLAGSFATVLILFIVPVTLLGTISPFAIRLTVEDPKTAGVTSGTIYAISTLGSFVGTFIPVLITFPTIGTRNTFLLFSLLLLFIALVGLGRFGSWKQMFLSLWMPVALIFLAAFSTGQSLKNSTGQIYETESAYNYIQVQRINGFTLLRLNDGEGIHSIYSPNTLNYGGPWQQFLVAPYFNINAIPSQVKRMAIVGLAAGTAARLATAVYGPIPIDGYELDPKIIEVGRDYFDENLPNLFVHIGDGRWNLEQSLYKYDIIAVDAYRPPYIPPHMTTQEFYQICYNHLTDSGVLALNVGSVPGDRRLINGLATTMATIFPSIHIMDIPGTLNTMIFATKGTTTDANFAANLSLLSKQPDISPLLLNAMQTTFANLKPGYEITQVFTDDRAPIEWIVNDMVIRFALSGQLQGLQQ
;
A
#
# COMPACT_ATOMS: atom_id res chain seq x y z
N MET A 1 40.54 -37.13 33.84
CA MET A 1 39.11 -36.81 34.00
C MET A 1 38.91 -35.35 33.59
N TYR A 2 38.68 -35.13 32.29
CA TYR A 2 38.25 -33.79 31.81
C TYR A 2 36.80 -33.61 32.23
N ASN A 3 36.53 -32.55 32.94
CA ASN A 3 35.33 -32.25 33.72
C ASN A 3 34.06 -32.21 32.83
N SER A 4 33.16 -33.17 32.99
CA SER A 4 31.83 -33.20 32.35
C SER A 4 31.02 -31.90 32.57
N ALA A 5 31.23 -31.25 33.72
CA ALA A 5 30.60 -29.97 34.06
C ALA A 5 31.04 -28.81 33.12
N ASN A 6 32.29 -28.82 32.61
CA ASN A 6 32.77 -27.79 31.65
C ASN A 6 32.18 -28.02 30.25
N LEU A 7 31.92 -29.25 29.85
CA LEU A 7 31.30 -29.59 28.56
C LEU A 7 29.81 -29.21 28.51
N GLU A 8 29.08 -29.42 29.61
CA GLU A 8 27.66 -29.05 29.73
C GLU A 8 27.48 -27.51 29.74
N THR A 9 28.35 -26.77 30.43
CA THR A 9 28.33 -25.31 30.44
C THR A 9 28.65 -24.75 29.06
N THR A 10 29.64 -25.27 28.33
CA THR A 10 29.99 -24.83 26.97
C THR A 10 28.86 -25.09 25.98
N THR A 11 28.23 -26.27 26.05
CA THR A 11 27.09 -26.62 25.16
C THR A 11 25.86 -25.74 25.44
N SER A 12 25.57 -25.45 26.70
CA SER A 12 24.47 -24.58 27.09
C SER A 12 24.68 -23.12 26.65
N VAL A 13 25.93 -22.64 26.67
CA VAL A 13 26.31 -21.30 26.14
C VAL A 13 26.06 -21.23 24.64
N LYS A 14 26.55 -22.20 23.86
CA LYS A 14 26.37 -22.23 22.40
C LYS A 14 24.91 -22.28 22.00
N ARG A 15 24.08 -23.09 22.69
CA ARG A 15 22.62 -23.15 22.42
C ARG A 15 21.94 -21.80 22.62
N TYR A 16 22.29 -21.07 23.66
CA TYR A 16 21.68 -19.75 23.90
C TYR A 16 22.13 -18.72 22.86
N LEU A 17 23.38 -18.75 22.42
CA LEU A 17 23.88 -17.92 21.31
C LEU A 17 23.11 -18.22 20.00
N TYR A 18 22.83 -19.48 19.70
CA TYR A 18 22.06 -19.85 18.50
C TYR A 18 20.61 -19.33 18.58
N ILE A 19 19.96 -19.42 19.75
CA ILE A 19 18.64 -18.80 19.96
C ILE A 19 18.72 -17.29 19.76
N THR A 20 19.76 -16.65 20.31
CA THR A 20 19.95 -15.21 20.15
C THR A 20 20.10 -14.81 18.68
N VAL A 21 20.90 -15.53 17.91
CA VAL A 21 21.10 -15.30 16.47
C VAL A 21 19.81 -15.51 15.67
N PHE A 22 19.06 -16.57 15.99
CA PHE A 22 17.78 -16.84 15.36
C PHE A 22 16.78 -15.69 15.60
N VAL A 23 16.60 -15.29 16.86
CA VAL A 23 15.65 -14.21 17.22
C VAL A 23 16.13 -12.86 16.68
N SER A 24 17.45 -12.61 16.63
CA SER A 24 18.00 -11.40 16.02
C SER A 24 17.72 -11.34 14.52
N GLY A 25 17.96 -12.44 13.77
CA GLY A 25 17.63 -12.53 12.36
C GLY A 25 16.12 -12.35 12.10
N MET A 26 15.28 -13.02 12.89
CA MET A 26 13.83 -12.89 12.84
C MET A 26 13.38 -11.44 13.06
N THR A 27 13.92 -10.77 14.09
CA THR A 27 13.57 -9.38 14.40
C THR A 27 14.06 -8.41 13.32
N THR A 28 15.22 -8.66 12.71
CA THR A 28 15.75 -7.80 11.65
C THR A 28 14.82 -7.77 10.43
N LEU A 29 14.38 -8.92 9.94
CA LEU A 29 13.44 -8.98 8.80
C LEU A 29 12.05 -8.49 9.18
N ALA A 30 11.57 -8.82 10.38
CA ALA A 30 10.31 -8.27 10.86
C ALA A 30 10.34 -6.74 10.94
N ALA A 31 11.47 -6.15 11.34
CA ALA A 31 11.68 -4.71 11.35
C ALA A 31 11.70 -4.10 9.95
N GLU A 32 12.34 -4.75 8.98
CA GLU A 32 12.38 -4.31 7.58
C GLU A 32 10.99 -4.24 6.96
N LEU A 33 10.18 -5.29 7.12
CA LEU A 33 8.80 -5.32 6.64
C LEU A 33 7.91 -4.29 7.38
N SER A 34 8.13 -4.13 8.68
CA SER A 34 7.41 -3.12 9.47
C SER A 34 7.81 -1.70 9.05
N ALA A 35 9.08 -1.47 8.71
CA ALA A 35 9.58 -0.21 8.16
C ALA A 35 8.90 0.13 6.83
N SER A 36 8.79 -0.86 5.94
CA SER A 36 8.11 -0.69 4.66
C SER A 36 6.66 -0.25 4.84
N ARG A 37 5.92 -0.87 5.76
CA ARG A 37 4.54 -0.44 6.05
C ARG A 37 4.47 0.95 6.66
N LEU A 38 5.31 1.22 7.66
CA LEU A 38 5.32 2.49 8.37
C LEU A 38 5.58 3.67 7.42
N ILE A 39 6.52 3.50 6.50
CA ILE A 39 6.90 4.52 5.52
C ILE A 39 5.89 4.57 4.38
N GLY A 40 5.41 3.41 3.93
CA GLY A 40 4.39 3.29 2.89
C GLY A 40 3.07 3.96 3.24
N ASN A 41 2.72 4.06 4.52
CA ASN A 41 1.53 4.78 4.99
C ASN A 41 1.61 6.30 4.74
N VAL A 42 2.79 6.86 4.50
CA VAL A 42 3.01 8.31 4.30
C VAL A 42 3.51 8.63 2.89
N PHE A 43 4.44 7.83 2.35
CA PHE A 43 5.07 8.07 1.05
C PHE A 43 4.59 7.13 -0.06
N GLY A 44 3.58 6.30 0.23
CA GLY A 44 3.10 5.29 -0.71
C GLY A 44 4.01 4.05 -0.80
N THR A 45 3.58 3.09 -1.62
CA THR A 45 4.23 1.76 -1.73
C THR A 45 4.92 1.54 -3.07
N SER A 46 5.50 2.61 -3.64
CA SER A 46 6.21 2.52 -4.93
C SER A 46 7.50 1.69 -4.85
N ASN A 47 7.93 1.18 -6.00
CA ASN A 47 9.22 0.48 -6.10
C ASN A 47 10.41 1.37 -5.67
N LEU A 48 10.32 2.70 -5.85
CA LEU A 48 11.34 3.64 -5.37
C LEU A 48 11.40 3.71 -3.84
N VAL A 49 10.24 3.74 -3.18
CA VAL A 49 10.16 3.69 -1.70
C VAL A 49 10.73 2.36 -1.19
N TRP A 50 10.34 1.24 -1.81
CA TRP A 50 10.89 -0.08 -1.49
C TRP A 50 12.41 -0.15 -1.69
N ALA A 51 12.93 0.34 -2.81
CA ALA A 51 14.37 0.38 -3.09
C ALA A 51 15.13 1.21 -2.05
N SER A 52 14.56 2.34 -1.61
CA SER A 52 15.13 3.18 -0.55
C SER A 52 15.24 2.44 0.77
N ILE A 53 14.18 1.72 1.16
CA ILE A 53 14.13 0.96 2.41
C ILE A 53 15.14 -0.19 2.38
N ILE A 54 15.05 -1.06 1.38
CA ILE A 54 15.93 -2.23 1.26
C ILE A 54 17.40 -1.79 1.14
N GLY A 55 17.68 -0.81 0.26
CA GLY A 55 19.04 -0.33 0.02
C GLY A 55 19.69 0.24 1.27
N LEU A 56 19.00 1.11 2.02
CA LEU A 56 19.52 1.70 3.25
C LEU A 56 19.68 0.67 4.38
N ILE A 57 18.71 -0.24 4.55
CA ILE A 57 18.80 -1.30 5.55
C ILE A 57 20.03 -2.20 5.28
N LEU A 58 20.28 -2.56 4.03
CA LEU A 58 21.46 -3.34 3.64
C LEU A 58 22.77 -2.56 3.95
N ILE A 59 22.81 -1.24 3.71
CA ILE A 59 23.94 -0.39 4.07
C ILE A 59 24.15 -0.40 5.59
N TYR A 60 23.08 -0.28 6.38
CA TYR A 60 23.19 -0.28 7.85
C TYR A 60 23.63 -1.63 8.40
N LEU A 61 23.13 -2.73 7.84
CA LEU A 61 23.61 -4.08 8.19
C LEU A 61 25.09 -4.22 7.85
N THR A 62 25.52 -3.74 6.68
CA THR A 62 26.94 -3.75 6.26
C THR A 62 27.81 -2.96 7.24
N LEU A 63 27.39 -1.75 7.63
CA LEU A 63 28.06 -0.97 8.67
C LEU A 63 28.11 -1.73 10.01
N GLY A 64 27.00 -2.37 10.37
CA GLY A 64 26.90 -3.22 11.55
C GLY A 64 27.89 -4.38 11.51
N TYR A 65 28.04 -5.06 10.39
CA TYR A 65 29.01 -6.15 10.24
C TYR A 65 30.46 -5.66 10.41
N PHE A 66 30.83 -4.52 9.81
CA PHE A 66 32.17 -3.95 9.96
C PHE A 66 32.45 -3.49 11.39
N ILE A 67 31.52 -2.78 12.01
CA ILE A 67 31.64 -2.30 13.39
C ILE A 67 31.65 -3.49 14.35
N GLY A 68 30.72 -4.42 14.16
CA GLY A 68 30.55 -5.61 14.99
C GLY A 68 31.78 -6.49 14.99
N GLY A 69 32.41 -6.70 13.84
CA GLY A 69 33.67 -7.44 13.74
C GLY A 69 34.78 -6.80 14.58
N ARG A 70 35.00 -5.47 14.41
CA ARG A 70 36.00 -4.74 15.19
C ARG A 70 35.72 -4.74 16.70
N TRP A 71 34.45 -4.58 17.08
CA TRP A 71 34.04 -4.61 18.49
C TRP A 71 34.19 -6.00 19.09
N ALA A 72 33.80 -7.07 18.35
CA ALA A 72 33.95 -8.43 18.79
C ALA A 72 35.42 -8.83 19.03
N ASP A 73 36.34 -8.36 18.18
CA ASP A 73 37.77 -8.58 18.40
C ASP A 73 38.34 -7.76 19.58
N ARG A 74 37.87 -6.53 19.76
CA ARG A 74 38.34 -5.67 20.86
C ARG A 74 37.76 -6.06 22.22
N TRP A 75 36.50 -6.50 22.25
CA TRP A 75 35.78 -6.88 23.48
C TRP A 75 35.08 -8.25 23.29
N PRO A 76 35.83 -9.36 23.21
CA PRO A 76 35.28 -10.69 22.91
C PRO A 76 34.55 -11.30 24.11
N GLN A 77 33.53 -10.59 24.57
CA GLN A 77 32.71 -10.99 25.73
C GLN A 77 31.24 -11.05 25.35
N ALA A 78 30.55 -12.11 25.77
CA ALA A 78 29.13 -12.25 25.57
C ALA A 78 28.33 -11.06 26.16
N THR A 79 28.80 -10.54 27.30
CA THR A 79 28.20 -9.34 27.93
C THR A 79 28.20 -8.13 27.01
N SER A 80 29.29 -7.91 26.26
CA SER A 80 29.38 -6.80 25.28
C SER A 80 28.36 -6.97 24.16
N MET A 81 28.23 -8.16 23.62
CA MET A 81 27.22 -8.51 22.62
C MET A 81 25.81 -8.23 23.13
N TYR A 82 25.46 -8.73 24.33
CA TYR A 82 24.12 -8.54 24.87
C TYR A 82 23.79 -7.10 25.25
N ARG A 83 24.78 -6.29 25.63
CA ARG A 83 24.58 -4.83 25.79
C ARG A 83 24.22 -4.16 24.47
N VAL A 84 24.97 -4.45 23.42
CA VAL A 84 24.70 -3.91 22.08
C VAL A 84 23.33 -4.37 21.59
N LEU A 85 23.01 -5.64 21.79
CA LEU A 85 21.70 -6.22 21.45
C LEU A 85 20.54 -5.52 22.22
N SER A 86 20.74 -5.21 23.52
CA SER A 86 19.74 -4.49 24.31
C SER A 86 19.45 -3.10 23.74
N TRP A 87 20.50 -2.36 23.37
CA TRP A 87 20.34 -1.06 22.73
C TRP A 87 19.74 -1.15 21.34
N GLY A 88 20.12 -2.14 20.54
CA GLY A 88 19.51 -2.41 19.22
C GLY A 88 18.02 -2.70 19.33
N ALA A 89 17.64 -3.58 20.25
CA ALA A 89 16.24 -3.91 20.51
C ALA A 89 15.45 -2.70 21.06
N PHE A 90 16.00 -1.97 22.00
CA PHE A 90 15.36 -0.78 22.58
C PHE A 90 15.14 0.30 21.52
N THR A 91 16.18 0.67 20.78
CA THR A 91 16.09 1.72 19.74
C THR A 91 15.13 1.31 18.63
N LEU A 92 15.06 0.01 18.28
CA LEU A 92 14.08 -0.51 17.34
C LEU A 92 12.64 -0.32 17.85
N GLY A 93 12.39 -0.61 19.14
CA GLY A 93 11.07 -0.44 19.75
C GLY A 93 10.63 1.03 19.86
N VAL A 94 11.58 1.97 19.87
CA VAL A 94 11.30 3.42 19.86
C VAL A 94 10.88 3.91 18.46
N VAL A 95 11.31 3.24 17.38
CA VAL A 95 11.06 3.68 15.99
C VAL A 95 9.61 4.10 15.73
N PRO A 96 8.57 3.30 16.00
CA PRO A 96 7.19 3.69 15.66
C PRO A 96 6.69 4.94 16.42
N TYR A 97 7.29 5.25 17.57
CA TYR A 97 6.94 6.44 18.37
C TYR A 97 7.71 7.68 17.90
N ALA A 98 8.94 7.50 17.42
CA ALA A 98 9.74 8.56 16.81
C ALA A 98 9.33 8.83 15.35
N ALA A 99 8.58 7.92 14.72
CA ALA A 99 8.24 8.00 13.30
C ALA A 99 7.40 9.24 12.96
N ASN A 100 6.34 9.53 13.71
CA ASN A 100 5.43 10.64 13.42
C ASN A 100 6.14 12.00 13.31
N PRO A 101 6.96 12.44 14.29
CA PRO A 101 7.69 13.71 14.15
C PRO A 101 8.70 13.69 13.00
N VAL A 102 9.39 12.56 12.77
CA VAL A 102 10.37 12.44 11.67
C VAL A 102 9.67 12.46 10.31
N LEU A 103 8.57 11.73 10.14
CA LEU A 103 7.77 11.70 8.92
C LEU A 103 7.18 13.08 8.59
N ARG A 104 6.65 13.79 9.59
CA ARG A 104 6.14 15.16 9.43
C ARG A 104 7.25 16.14 9.08
N PHE A 105 8.41 16.02 9.72
CA PHE A 105 9.57 16.84 9.41
C PHE A 105 10.04 16.58 7.97
N ALA A 106 10.17 15.31 7.57
CA ALA A 106 10.58 14.93 6.23
C ALA A 106 9.57 15.39 5.18
N ALA A 107 8.26 15.17 5.39
CA ALA A 107 7.22 15.64 4.49
C ALA A 107 7.27 17.16 4.32
N LYS A 108 7.38 17.92 5.43
CA LYS A 108 7.45 19.38 5.40
C LYS A 108 8.76 19.92 4.81
N ALA A 109 9.90 19.26 5.10
CA ALA A 109 11.22 19.70 4.61
C ALA A 109 11.36 19.57 3.08
N PHE A 110 10.65 18.60 2.51
CA PHE A 110 10.65 18.34 1.07
C PHE A 110 9.36 18.84 0.37
N GLU A 111 8.45 19.49 1.10
CA GLU A 111 7.26 20.13 0.55
C GLU A 111 7.66 21.16 -0.51
N GLY A 112 7.17 20.97 -1.74
CA GLY A 112 7.55 21.82 -2.89
C GLY A 112 8.84 21.41 -3.61
N LEU A 113 9.50 20.32 -3.22
CA LEU A 113 10.58 19.70 -3.98
C LEU A 113 10.05 18.56 -4.84
N ASP A 114 10.52 18.49 -6.07
CA ASP A 114 10.03 17.59 -7.11
C ASP A 114 10.33 16.11 -6.86
N VAL A 115 11.20 15.82 -5.88
CA VAL A 115 11.61 14.48 -5.44
C VAL A 115 11.13 14.20 -4.02
N ALA A 116 10.07 14.91 -3.59
CA ALA A 116 9.58 14.89 -2.19
C ALA A 116 9.35 13.48 -1.64
N VAL A 117 8.69 12.61 -2.40
CA VAL A 117 8.39 11.24 -1.97
C VAL A 117 9.67 10.41 -1.80
N LEU A 118 10.57 10.45 -2.78
CA LEU A 118 11.81 9.69 -2.74
C LEU A 118 12.76 10.26 -1.66
N ALA A 119 13.00 11.57 -1.67
CA ALA A 119 13.88 12.21 -0.71
C ALA A 119 13.33 12.11 0.73
N GLY A 120 12.02 12.28 0.92
CA GLY A 120 11.37 12.16 2.21
C GLY A 120 11.42 10.73 2.76
N SER A 121 11.11 9.73 1.93
CA SER A 121 11.21 8.33 2.33
C SER A 121 12.65 7.94 2.66
N PHE A 122 13.61 8.33 1.81
CA PHE A 122 15.03 8.08 2.02
C PHE A 122 15.53 8.72 3.32
N ALA A 123 15.24 10.01 3.55
CA ALA A 123 15.62 10.72 4.77
C ALA A 123 15.00 10.09 6.03
N THR A 124 13.74 9.66 5.93
CA THR A 124 13.03 9.00 7.04
C THR A 124 13.69 7.68 7.41
N VAL A 125 13.98 6.81 6.42
CA VAL A 125 14.70 5.55 6.64
C VAL A 125 16.08 5.81 7.23
N LEU A 126 16.79 6.81 6.69
CA LEU A 126 18.12 7.18 7.14
C LEU A 126 18.12 7.56 8.62
N ILE A 127 17.19 8.38 9.07
CA ILE A 127 17.14 8.86 10.46
C ILE A 127 16.64 7.78 11.41
N LEU A 128 15.57 7.08 11.07
CA LEU A 128 14.90 6.16 11.99
C LEU A 128 15.64 4.84 12.17
N PHE A 129 16.27 4.31 11.12
CA PHE A 129 16.78 2.94 11.12
C PHE A 129 18.30 2.81 11.20
N ILE A 130 19.08 3.90 11.03
CA ILE A 130 20.54 3.84 11.08
C ILE A 130 21.05 3.22 12.39
N VAL A 131 20.54 3.65 13.54
CA VAL A 131 20.99 3.16 14.84
C VAL A 131 20.52 1.72 15.08
N PRO A 132 19.20 1.40 15.09
CA PRO A 132 18.75 0.06 15.44
C PRO A 132 19.30 -1.01 14.50
N VAL A 133 19.26 -0.80 13.19
CA VAL A 133 19.68 -1.82 12.21
C VAL A 133 21.20 -2.03 12.23
N THR A 134 21.99 -0.94 12.38
CA THR A 134 23.45 -1.07 12.53
C THR A 134 23.81 -1.88 13.77
N LEU A 135 23.15 -1.63 14.92
CA LEU A 135 23.39 -2.40 16.14
C LEU A 135 22.98 -3.87 15.98
N LEU A 136 21.87 -4.17 15.33
CA LEU A 136 21.45 -5.55 15.03
C LEU A 136 22.45 -6.25 14.10
N GLY A 137 22.99 -5.55 13.11
CA GLY A 137 24.02 -6.09 12.22
C GLY A 137 25.29 -6.52 12.96
N THR A 138 25.60 -5.97 14.13
CA THR A 138 26.79 -6.38 14.89
C THR A 138 26.71 -7.80 15.47
N ILE A 139 25.52 -8.35 15.60
CA ILE A 139 25.29 -9.59 16.39
C ILE A 139 25.92 -10.81 15.73
N SER A 140 25.80 -10.96 14.39
CA SER A 140 26.39 -12.11 13.68
C SER A 140 27.93 -12.16 13.81
N PRO A 141 28.71 -11.08 13.61
CA PRO A 141 30.15 -11.08 13.87
C PRO A 141 30.50 -11.40 15.32
N PHE A 142 29.77 -10.85 16.30
CA PHE A 142 29.98 -11.19 17.71
C PHE A 142 29.71 -12.68 17.97
N ALA A 143 28.62 -13.23 17.47
CA ALA A 143 28.27 -14.63 17.66
C ALA A 143 29.33 -15.57 17.05
N ILE A 144 29.81 -15.24 15.85
CA ILE A 144 30.91 -15.99 15.21
C ILE A 144 32.16 -15.94 16.10
N ARG A 145 32.58 -14.75 16.53
CA ARG A 145 33.78 -14.56 17.35
C ARG A 145 33.71 -15.30 18.69
N LEU A 146 32.53 -15.37 19.30
CA LEU A 146 32.29 -16.03 20.58
C LEU A 146 32.15 -17.57 20.45
N THR A 147 31.87 -18.08 19.26
CA THR A 147 31.59 -19.50 19.02
C THR A 147 32.76 -20.25 18.38
N VAL A 148 33.61 -19.54 17.61
CA VAL A 148 34.80 -20.12 16.98
C VAL A 148 35.87 -20.40 18.03
N GLU A 149 36.15 -21.67 18.29
CA GLU A 149 37.19 -22.13 19.22
C GLU A 149 38.48 -22.54 18.47
N ASP A 150 38.33 -23.17 17.29
CA ASP A 150 39.45 -23.62 16.44
C ASP A 150 39.33 -22.95 15.05
N PRO A 151 40.40 -22.28 14.60
CA PRO A 151 40.43 -21.72 13.24
C PRO A 151 40.13 -22.74 12.13
N LYS A 152 40.44 -24.03 12.33
CA LYS A 152 40.15 -25.10 11.35
C LYS A 152 38.66 -25.35 11.17
N THR A 153 37.84 -25.07 12.17
CA THR A 153 36.39 -25.26 12.13
C THR A 153 35.61 -23.93 11.94
N ALA A 154 36.33 -22.83 11.75
CA ALA A 154 35.74 -21.49 11.62
C ALA A 154 34.69 -21.42 10.48
N GLY A 155 34.94 -22.08 9.35
CA GLY A 155 33.99 -22.13 8.24
C GLY A 155 32.67 -22.79 8.60
N VAL A 156 32.70 -23.95 9.26
CA VAL A 156 31.50 -24.68 9.72
C VAL A 156 30.75 -23.86 10.75
N THR A 157 31.44 -23.26 11.72
CA THR A 157 30.83 -22.44 12.78
C THR A 157 30.15 -21.20 12.20
N SER A 158 30.85 -20.49 11.32
CA SER A 158 30.28 -19.29 10.64
C SER A 158 29.08 -19.66 9.77
N GLY A 159 29.20 -20.73 8.99
CA GLY A 159 28.09 -21.25 8.18
C GLY A 159 26.85 -21.62 9.01
N THR A 160 27.05 -22.26 10.17
CA THR A 160 25.96 -22.59 11.10
C THR A 160 25.29 -21.33 11.64
N ILE A 161 26.04 -20.30 12.04
CA ILE A 161 25.49 -19.03 12.55
C ILE A 161 24.69 -18.31 11.46
N TYR A 162 25.23 -18.23 10.24
CA TYR A 162 24.50 -17.62 9.12
C TYR A 162 23.22 -18.42 8.77
N ALA A 163 23.28 -19.75 8.76
CA ALA A 163 22.11 -20.58 8.50
C ALA A 163 21.00 -20.35 9.54
N ILE A 164 21.36 -20.32 10.83
CA ILE A 164 20.41 -20.06 11.92
C ILE A 164 19.83 -18.65 11.83
N SER A 165 20.65 -17.63 11.55
CA SER A 165 20.21 -16.26 11.32
C SER A 165 19.22 -16.18 10.16
N THR A 166 19.54 -16.82 9.04
CA THR A 166 18.69 -16.85 7.83
C THR A 166 17.37 -17.57 8.09
N LEU A 167 17.36 -18.67 8.83
CA LEU A 167 16.13 -19.34 9.26
C LEU A 167 15.26 -18.43 10.15
N GLY A 168 15.90 -17.69 11.06
CA GLY A 168 15.21 -16.68 11.84
C GLY A 168 14.60 -15.60 10.94
N SER A 169 15.37 -15.08 10.00
CA SER A 169 14.92 -14.09 9.01
C SER A 169 13.75 -14.60 8.18
N PHE A 170 13.80 -15.86 7.73
CA PHE A 170 12.67 -16.50 7.04
C PHE A 170 11.38 -16.44 7.87
N VAL A 171 11.44 -16.85 9.13
CA VAL A 171 10.28 -16.78 10.04
C VAL A 171 9.83 -15.34 10.26
N GLY A 172 10.78 -14.41 10.43
CA GLY A 172 10.55 -12.98 10.59
C GLY A 172 9.94 -12.29 9.36
N THR A 173 10.02 -12.91 8.19
CA THR A 173 9.35 -12.44 6.98
C THR A 173 7.85 -12.75 7.00
N PHE A 174 7.46 -13.94 7.44
CA PHE A 174 6.06 -14.39 7.35
C PHE A 174 5.20 -13.97 8.55
N ILE A 175 5.74 -14.01 9.77
CA ILE A 175 4.94 -13.67 10.97
C ILE A 175 4.35 -12.26 10.90
N PRO A 176 5.08 -11.20 10.54
CA PRO A 176 4.50 -9.87 10.41
C PRO A 176 3.34 -9.83 9.42
N VAL A 177 3.55 -10.36 8.23
CA VAL A 177 2.60 -10.24 7.13
C VAL A 177 1.33 -11.06 7.37
N LEU A 178 1.50 -12.32 7.82
CA LEU A 178 0.38 -13.25 7.95
C LEU A 178 -0.37 -13.12 9.27
N ILE A 179 0.30 -12.66 10.33
CA ILE A 179 -0.26 -12.70 11.69
C ILE A 179 -0.30 -11.30 12.31
N THR A 180 0.86 -10.63 12.52
CA THR A 180 0.85 -9.49 13.43
C THR A 180 0.33 -8.21 12.80
N PHE A 181 0.58 -7.93 11.53
CA PHE A 181 -0.02 -6.76 10.87
C PHE A 181 -1.55 -6.83 10.84
N PRO A 182 -2.18 -7.94 10.43
CA PRO A 182 -3.63 -8.00 10.41
C PRO A 182 -4.28 -7.99 11.81
N THR A 183 -3.57 -8.48 12.86
CA THR A 183 -4.17 -8.65 14.19
C THR A 183 -3.86 -7.52 15.15
N ILE A 184 -2.63 -7.01 15.17
CA ILE A 184 -2.16 -6.01 16.15
C ILE A 184 -1.60 -4.73 15.52
N GLY A 185 -1.49 -4.67 14.18
CA GLY A 185 -1.00 -3.51 13.41
C GLY A 185 0.53 -3.33 13.46
N THR A 186 1.02 -2.37 12.67
CA THR A 186 2.46 -2.15 12.46
C THR A 186 3.18 -1.71 13.74
N ARG A 187 2.61 -0.78 14.50
CA ARG A 187 3.20 -0.25 15.75
C ARG A 187 3.46 -1.35 16.77
N ASN A 188 2.44 -2.17 17.03
CA ASN A 188 2.53 -3.25 18.01
C ASN A 188 3.41 -4.40 17.52
N THR A 189 3.56 -4.58 16.21
CA THR A 189 4.52 -5.53 15.63
C THR A 189 5.96 -5.12 15.95
N PHE A 190 6.35 -3.85 15.76
CA PHE A 190 7.65 -3.34 16.21
C PHE A 190 7.88 -3.60 17.69
N LEU A 191 6.88 -3.29 18.52
CA LEU A 191 6.97 -3.47 19.97
C LEU A 191 7.15 -4.93 20.34
N LEU A 192 6.39 -5.84 19.74
CA LEU A 192 6.44 -7.29 20.01
C LEU A 192 7.84 -7.84 19.72
N PHE A 193 8.37 -7.61 18.51
CA PHE A 193 9.69 -8.12 18.12
C PHE A 193 10.83 -7.46 18.92
N SER A 194 10.70 -6.17 19.21
CA SER A 194 11.64 -5.43 20.05
C SER A 194 11.65 -5.98 21.48
N LEU A 195 10.51 -6.18 22.11
CA LEU A 195 10.41 -6.73 23.47
C LEU A 195 10.91 -8.17 23.54
N LEU A 196 10.60 -9.00 22.52
CA LEU A 196 11.10 -10.37 22.43
C LEU A 196 12.62 -10.40 22.37
N LEU A 197 13.23 -9.56 21.50
CA LEU A 197 14.67 -9.48 21.37
C LEU A 197 15.32 -8.88 22.61
N LEU A 198 14.69 -7.87 23.24
CA LEU A 198 15.15 -7.27 24.48
C LEU A 198 15.09 -8.27 25.65
N PHE A 199 14.07 -9.11 25.72
CA PHE A 199 13.98 -10.22 26.68
C PHE A 199 15.18 -11.17 26.53
N ILE A 200 15.47 -11.61 25.30
CA ILE A 200 16.66 -12.44 25.02
C ILE A 200 17.95 -11.72 25.46
N ALA A 201 18.07 -10.43 25.17
CA ALA A 201 19.25 -9.65 25.55
C ALA A 201 19.42 -9.53 27.07
N LEU A 202 18.35 -9.26 27.81
CA LEU A 202 18.37 -9.13 29.27
C LEU A 202 18.69 -10.45 29.97
N VAL A 203 18.09 -11.56 29.53
CA VAL A 203 18.44 -12.90 30.02
C VAL A 203 19.91 -13.21 29.74
N GLY A 204 20.41 -12.84 28.56
CA GLY A 204 21.82 -12.96 28.20
C GLY A 204 22.75 -12.14 29.14
N LEU A 205 22.37 -10.91 29.47
CA LEU A 205 23.10 -10.07 30.43
C LEU A 205 23.12 -10.70 31.83
N GLY A 206 22.01 -11.26 32.29
CA GLY A 206 21.95 -11.96 33.58
C GLY A 206 22.79 -13.23 33.60
N ARG A 207 22.83 -13.99 32.49
CA ARG A 207 23.51 -15.28 32.38
C ARG A 207 25.02 -15.17 32.17
N PHE A 208 25.46 -14.22 31.37
CA PHE A 208 26.88 -14.07 30.96
C PHE A 208 27.57 -12.84 31.59
N GLY A 209 26.80 -11.93 32.16
CA GLY A 209 27.30 -10.77 32.85
C GLY A 209 27.03 -10.84 34.35
N SER A 210 26.25 -9.90 34.83
CA SER A 210 25.82 -9.85 36.23
C SER A 210 24.35 -9.45 36.33
N TRP A 211 23.68 -9.95 37.37
CA TRP A 211 22.31 -9.55 37.70
C TRP A 211 22.17 -8.02 37.80
N LYS A 212 23.20 -7.34 38.30
CA LYS A 212 23.24 -5.86 38.39
C LYS A 212 23.09 -5.22 37.00
N GLN A 213 23.78 -5.74 35.99
CA GLN A 213 23.71 -5.20 34.62
C GLN A 213 22.33 -5.47 33.99
N MET A 214 21.76 -6.64 34.22
CA MET A 214 20.40 -6.95 33.81
C MET A 214 19.40 -5.97 34.46
N PHE A 215 19.46 -5.79 35.79
CA PHE A 215 18.57 -4.88 36.50
C PHE A 215 18.72 -3.42 36.04
N LEU A 216 19.97 -2.97 35.81
CA LEU A 216 20.24 -1.64 35.25
C LEU A 216 19.67 -1.41 33.85
N SER A 217 19.32 -2.47 33.13
CA SER A 217 18.73 -2.38 31.79
C SER A 217 17.20 -2.59 31.76
N LEU A 218 16.57 -2.91 32.90
CA LEU A 218 15.11 -3.14 32.98
C LEU A 218 14.28 -1.88 32.70
N TRP A 219 14.88 -0.68 32.79
CA TRP A 219 14.18 0.54 32.40
C TRP A 219 13.81 0.55 30.91
N MET A 220 14.56 -0.17 30.03
CA MET A 220 14.31 -0.22 28.59
C MET A 220 12.93 -0.82 28.24
N PRO A 221 12.57 -2.05 28.65
CA PRO A 221 11.22 -2.57 28.41
C PRO A 221 10.14 -1.75 29.11
N VAL A 222 10.42 -1.22 30.33
CA VAL A 222 9.47 -0.34 31.03
C VAL A 222 9.19 0.92 30.21
N ALA A 223 10.23 1.56 29.68
CA ALA A 223 10.08 2.73 28.83
C ALA A 223 9.29 2.43 27.54
N LEU A 224 9.53 1.28 26.90
CA LEU A 224 8.79 0.89 25.70
C LEU A 224 7.30 0.63 26.02
N ILE A 225 7.00 -0.05 27.12
CA ILE A 225 5.62 -0.30 27.56
C ILE A 225 4.94 1.04 27.91
N PHE A 226 5.65 1.94 28.59
CA PHE A 226 5.16 3.28 28.89
C PHE A 226 4.85 4.07 27.61
N LEU A 227 5.77 4.11 26.65
CA LEU A 227 5.56 4.75 25.35
C LEU A 227 4.33 4.15 24.62
N ALA A 228 4.19 2.80 24.67
CA ALA A 228 3.04 2.15 24.10
C ALA A 228 1.73 2.58 24.76
N ALA A 229 1.67 2.60 26.08
CA ALA A 229 0.50 2.96 26.87
C ALA A 229 0.08 4.43 26.64
N PHE A 230 1.04 5.35 26.59
CA PHE A 230 0.76 6.78 26.36
C PHE A 230 0.43 7.12 24.90
N SER A 231 0.76 6.22 23.97
CA SER A 231 0.47 6.40 22.54
C SER A 231 -0.81 5.68 22.11
N THR A 232 -1.48 4.95 23.01
CA THR A 232 -2.78 4.36 22.75
C THR A 232 -3.81 5.47 22.48
N GLY A 233 -4.44 5.44 21.32
CA GLY A 233 -5.39 6.46 20.88
C GLY A 233 -4.79 7.67 20.13
N GLN A 234 -3.48 7.73 19.96
CA GLN A 234 -2.88 8.71 19.04
C GLN A 234 -2.98 8.21 17.60
N SER A 235 -3.66 9.01 16.77
CA SER A 235 -3.77 8.80 15.34
C SER A 235 -2.40 8.83 14.66
N LEU A 236 -2.16 7.92 13.72
CA LEU A 236 -0.94 7.91 12.91
C LEU A 236 -0.79 9.20 12.09
N LYS A 237 -1.88 9.69 11.49
CA LYS A 237 -1.84 10.87 10.61
C LYS A 237 -2.43 12.14 11.18
N ASN A 238 -3.27 12.06 12.18
CA ASN A 238 -3.91 13.25 12.81
C ASN A 238 -4.56 14.19 11.77
N SER A 239 -5.28 13.62 10.81
CA SER A 239 -5.88 14.35 9.70
C SER A 239 -7.15 15.10 10.14
N THR A 240 -7.41 16.28 9.55
CA THR A 240 -8.60 17.07 9.84
C THR A 240 -9.89 16.26 9.58
N GLY A 241 -10.81 16.27 10.54
CA GLY A 241 -12.08 15.57 10.41
C GLY A 241 -11.99 14.05 10.52
N GLN A 242 -10.86 13.48 10.90
CA GLN A 242 -10.71 12.05 11.07
C GLN A 242 -11.62 11.52 12.18
N ILE A 243 -12.45 10.52 11.85
CA ILE A 243 -13.36 9.87 12.78
C ILE A 243 -13.00 8.40 13.04
N TYR A 244 -12.24 7.79 12.13
CA TYR A 244 -11.80 6.41 12.25
C TYR A 244 -10.49 6.19 11.51
N GLU A 245 -9.64 5.30 12.02
CA GLU A 245 -8.47 4.77 11.32
C GLU A 245 -8.24 3.32 11.69
N THR A 246 -7.69 2.57 10.76
CA THR A 246 -7.27 1.18 10.98
C THR A 246 -6.22 0.77 9.95
N GLU A 247 -5.55 -0.35 10.21
CA GLU A 247 -4.69 -1.03 9.24
C GLU A 247 -5.27 -2.40 8.88
N SER A 248 -5.21 -2.74 7.61
CA SER A 248 -5.50 -4.08 7.10
C SER A 248 -4.21 -4.78 6.63
N ALA A 249 -4.32 -5.96 6.04
CA ALA A 249 -3.20 -6.60 5.35
C ALA A 249 -2.72 -5.79 4.12
N TYR A 250 -3.59 -4.97 3.54
CA TYR A 250 -3.37 -4.27 2.27
C TYR A 250 -3.14 -2.77 2.45
N ASN A 251 -3.92 -2.12 3.31
CA ASN A 251 -4.01 -0.66 3.37
C ASN A 251 -3.95 -0.13 4.80
N TYR A 252 -3.46 1.11 4.94
CA TYR A 252 -3.82 1.99 6.02
C TYR A 252 -5.09 2.73 5.61
N ILE A 253 -6.14 2.67 6.42
CA ILE A 253 -7.50 3.11 6.10
C ILE A 253 -7.88 4.26 7.03
N GLN A 254 -8.30 5.38 6.46
CA GLN A 254 -8.83 6.52 7.20
C GLN A 254 -10.25 6.85 6.75
N VAL A 255 -11.11 7.15 7.72
CA VAL A 255 -12.43 7.75 7.48
C VAL A 255 -12.42 9.16 8.04
N GLN A 256 -12.75 10.13 7.20
CA GLN A 256 -12.84 11.53 7.56
C GLN A 256 -14.28 12.04 7.36
N ARG A 257 -14.72 12.96 8.21
CA ARG A 257 -15.98 13.68 8.02
C ARG A 257 -15.70 15.16 7.86
N ILE A 258 -15.92 15.67 6.65
CA ILE A 258 -15.61 17.05 6.27
C ILE A 258 -16.82 17.63 5.53
N ASN A 259 -17.34 18.77 5.97
CA ASN A 259 -18.44 19.50 5.33
C ASN A 259 -19.68 18.64 5.03
N GLY A 260 -20.02 17.68 5.90
CA GLY A 260 -21.17 16.79 5.72
C GLY A 260 -20.93 15.58 4.80
N PHE A 261 -19.69 15.42 4.30
CA PHE A 261 -19.26 14.25 3.54
C PHE A 261 -18.42 13.33 4.41
N THR A 262 -18.65 12.03 4.26
CA THR A 262 -17.77 10.98 4.76
C THR A 262 -16.85 10.57 3.63
N LEU A 263 -15.54 10.61 3.87
CA LEU A 263 -14.48 10.38 2.88
C LEU A 263 -13.66 9.19 3.31
N LEU A 264 -13.43 8.26 2.38
CA LEU A 264 -12.47 7.16 2.53
C LEU A 264 -11.14 7.58 1.92
N ARG A 265 -10.08 7.52 2.72
CA ARG A 265 -8.70 7.72 2.27
C ARG A 265 -7.85 6.51 2.59
N LEU A 266 -6.96 6.17 1.69
CA LEU A 266 -6.07 5.02 1.83
C LEU A 266 -4.61 5.46 1.78
N ASN A 267 -3.75 4.76 2.49
CA ASN A 267 -2.29 4.87 2.49
C ASN A 267 -1.77 6.32 2.67
N ASP A 268 -1.21 6.94 1.64
CA ASP A 268 -0.70 8.33 1.68
C ASP A 268 -1.75 9.38 2.05
N GLY A 269 -3.03 9.08 1.79
CA GLY A 269 -4.16 9.93 2.16
C GLY A 269 -4.45 11.08 1.18
N GLU A 270 -3.78 11.13 0.03
CA GLU A 270 -3.97 12.21 -0.96
C GLU A 270 -5.25 12.02 -1.78
N GLY A 271 -5.56 10.77 -2.18
CA GLY A 271 -6.77 10.44 -2.94
C GLY A 271 -8.00 10.20 -2.07
N ILE A 272 -9.19 10.56 -2.58
CA ILE A 272 -10.47 10.11 -2.03
C ILE A 272 -10.89 8.86 -2.80
N HIS A 273 -11.00 7.72 -2.11
CA HIS A 273 -11.36 6.44 -2.72
C HIS A 273 -12.85 6.14 -2.65
N SER A 274 -13.56 6.75 -1.74
CA SER A 274 -15.03 6.75 -1.67
C SER A 274 -15.53 7.98 -0.96
N ILE A 275 -16.74 8.41 -1.35
CA ILE A 275 -17.43 9.55 -0.75
C ILE A 275 -18.88 9.16 -0.49
N TYR A 276 -19.39 9.61 0.65
CA TYR A 276 -20.77 9.41 1.05
C TYR A 276 -21.35 10.67 1.70
N SER A 277 -22.58 10.97 1.35
CA SER A 277 -23.42 11.93 2.09
C SER A 277 -24.87 11.45 2.07
N PRO A 278 -25.60 11.51 3.17
CA PRO A 278 -27.03 11.17 3.18
C PRO A 278 -27.89 12.21 2.44
N ASN A 279 -27.35 13.41 2.18
CA ASN A 279 -28.12 14.55 1.68
C ASN A 279 -27.98 14.77 0.17
N THR A 280 -26.99 14.18 -0.49
CA THR A 280 -26.74 14.37 -1.93
C THR A 280 -26.06 13.17 -2.54
N LEU A 281 -26.34 12.94 -3.81
CA LEU A 281 -25.65 11.96 -4.66
C LEU A 281 -24.73 12.64 -5.68
N ASN A 282 -24.72 13.98 -5.72
CA ASN A 282 -23.86 14.72 -6.63
C ASN A 282 -22.51 14.98 -5.97
N TYR A 283 -21.58 14.05 -6.15
CA TYR A 283 -20.26 14.10 -5.52
C TYR A 283 -19.18 14.75 -6.40
N GLY A 284 -19.42 14.86 -7.73
CA GLY A 284 -18.34 15.10 -8.70
C GLY A 284 -17.41 13.90 -8.82
N GLY A 285 -16.39 14.02 -9.65
CA GLY A 285 -15.36 12.98 -9.78
C GLY A 285 -15.73 11.77 -10.65
N PRO A 286 -14.94 10.68 -10.58
CA PRO A 286 -15.03 9.56 -11.54
C PRO A 286 -16.29 8.72 -11.38
N TRP A 287 -16.82 8.58 -10.18
CA TRP A 287 -17.91 7.66 -9.88
C TRP A 287 -19.20 7.95 -10.68
N GLN A 288 -19.50 9.23 -10.92
CA GLN A 288 -20.64 9.64 -11.75
C GLN A 288 -20.40 9.33 -13.24
N GLN A 289 -19.14 9.37 -13.68
CA GLN A 289 -18.79 9.19 -15.08
C GLN A 289 -18.92 7.71 -15.52
N PHE A 290 -18.87 6.74 -14.60
CA PHE A 290 -19.18 5.35 -14.94
C PHE A 290 -20.61 5.17 -15.44
N LEU A 291 -21.55 6.01 -15.00
CA LEU A 291 -22.97 5.94 -15.37
C LEU A 291 -23.20 6.32 -16.84
N VAL A 292 -22.31 7.02 -17.47
CA VAL A 292 -22.53 7.48 -18.86
C VAL A 292 -22.04 6.49 -19.91
N ALA A 293 -21.33 5.45 -19.51
CA ALA A 293 -20.71 4.49 -20.40
C ALA A 293 -21.67 3.90 -21.48
N PRO A 294 -22.90 3.47 -21.18
CA PRO A 294 -23.79 2.89 -22.17
C PRO A 294 -24.20 3.85 -23.29
N TYR A 295 -24.14 5.17 -23.04
CA TYR A 295 -24.70 6.18 -23.94
C TYR A 295 -23.79 6.52 -25.14
N PHE A 296 -22.64 5.87 -25.26
CA PHE A 296 -21.89 5.85 -26.52
C PHE A 296 -22.54 4.93 -27.57
N ASN A 297 -23.37 3.98 -27.15
CA ASN A 297 -24.13 3.14 -28.07
C ASN A 297 -25.32 3.90 -28.70
N ILE A 298 -25.78 3.44 -29.85
CA ILE A 298 -26.92 4.04 -30.55
C ILE A 298 -28.23 3.78 -29.78
N ASN A 299 -29.05 4.82 -29.58
CA ASN A 299 -30.36 4.75 -28.93
C ASN A 299 -30.34 4.10 -27.54
N ALA A 300 -29.31 4.37 -26.76
CA ALA A 300 -29.16 3.85 -25.40
C ALA A 300 -30.14 4.53 -24.42
N ILE A 301 -30.85 3.71 -23.65
CA ILE A 301 -31.78 4.15 -22.60
C ILE A 301 -31.45 3.49 -21.26
N PRO A 302 -31.72 4.14 -20.10
CA PRO A 302 -31.36 3.59 -18.79
C PRO A 302 -31.89 2.17 -18.52
N SER A 303 -33.08 1.85 -18.98
CA SER A 303 -33.72 0.54 -18.78
C SER A 303 -33.04 -0.64 -19.51
N GLN A 304 -32.08 -0.36 -20.40
CA GLN A 304 -31.27 -1.40 -21.06
C GLN A 304 -30.12 -1.89 -20.19
N VAL A 305 -29.69 -1.11 -19.22
CA VAL A 305 -28.65 -1.53 -18.27
C VAL A 305 -29.25 -2.53 -17.28
N LYS A 306 -28.76 -3.77 -17.30
CA LYS A 306 -29.30 -4.87 -16.52
C LYS A 306 -28.34 -5.41 -15.47
N ARG A 307 -27.04 -5.25 -15.70
CA ARG A 307 -26.02 -5.72 -14.76
C ARG A 307 -24.73 -4.90 -14.90
N MET A 308 -24.10 -4.61 -13.77
CA MET A 308 -22.85 -3.86 -13.73
C MET A 308 -21.80 -4.62 -12.91
N ALA A 309 -20.54 -4.54 -13.34
CA ALA A 309 -19.38 -4.94 -12.54
C ALA A 309 -18.59 -3.71 -12.13
N ILE A 310 -18.08 -3.70 -10.90
CA ILE A 310 -17.19 -2.65 -10.38
C ILE A 310 -15.92 -3.33 -9.87
N VAL A 311 -14.80 -3.09 -10.53
CA VAL A 311 -13.48 -3.57 -10.17
C VAL A 311 -12.76 -2.47 -9.39
N GLY A 312 -12.58 -2.66 -8.08
CA GLY A 312 -12.21 -1.63 -7.13
C GLY A 312 -13.47 -0.98 -6.53
N LEU A 313 -14.22 -1.75 -5.72
CA LEU A 313 -15.49 -1.29 -5.14
C LEU A 313 -15.30 -0.18 -4.10
N ALA A 314 -14.20 -0.26 -3.35
CA ALA A 314 -13.94 0.57 -2.18
C ALA A 314 -15.15 0.56 -1.20
N ALA A 315 -15.66 1.73 -0.76
CA ALA A 315 -16.84 1.81 0.11
C ALA A 315 -18.15 2.07 -0.67
N GLY A 316 -18.28 1.57 -1.90
CA GLY A 316 -19.54 1.44 -2.63
C GLY A 316 -20.10 2.71 -3.28
N THR A 317 -19.32 3.80 -3.43
CA THR A 317 -19.82 5.06 -4.03
C THR A 317 -20.42 4.85 -5.42
N ALA A 318 -19.70 4.18 -6.33
CA ALA A 318 -20.19 3.92 -7.70
C ALA A 318 -21.44 3.02 -7.71
N ALA A 319 -21.50 2.01 -6.82
CA ALA A 319 -22.65 1.11 -6.71
C ALA A 319 -23.91 1.87 -6.26
N ARG A 320 -23.78 2.79 -5.31
CA ARG A 320 -24.88 3.65 -4.86
C ARG A 320 -25.41 4.54 -5.98
N LEU A 321 -24.52 5.19 -6.71
CA LEU A 321 -24.90 6.05 -7.82
C LEU A 321 -25.57 5.24 -8.96
N ALA A 322 -25.05 4.05 -9.29
CA ALA A 322 -25.65 3.15 -10.28
C ALA A 322 -27.06 2.70 -9.86
N THR A 323 -27.24 2.34 -8.58
CA THR A 323 -28.55 1.95 -8.06
C THR A 323 -29.55 3.12 -8.12
N ALA A 324 -29.10 4.35 -7.85
CA ALA A 324 -29.95 5.53 -7.92
C ALA A 324 -30.38 5.90 -9.35
N VAL A 325 -29.55 5.59 -10.35
CA VAL A 325 -29.81 5.92 -11.77
C VAL A 325 -30.53 4.80 -12.51
N TYR A 326 -30.12 3.56 -12.30
CA TYR A 326 -30.62 2.40 -13.05
C TYR A 326 -31.66 1.58 -12.29
N GLY A 327 -31.93 1.93 -11.02
CA GLY A 327 -32.71 1.09 -10.14
C GLY A 327 -31.88 -0.05 -9.54
N PRO A 328 -32.53 -1.04 -8.89
CA PRO A 328 -31.85 -2.12 -8.18
C PRO A 328 -31.34 -3.23 -9.13
N ILE A 329 -30.59 -2.85 -10.16
CA ILE A 329 -29.90 -3.81 -11.02
C ILE A 329 -28.84 -4.58 -10.22
N PRO A 330 -28.59 -5.87 -10.50
CA PRO A 330 -27.50 -6.60 -9.90
C PRO A 330 -26.14 -5.93 -10.17
N ILE A 331 -25.36 -5.71 -9.12
CA ILE A 331 -24.01 -5.12 -9.17
C ILE A 331 -23.04 -6.10 -8.52
N ASP A 332 -22.06 -6.58 -9.27
CA ASP A 332 -20.95 -7.36 -8.73
C ASP A 332 -19.78 -6.41 -8.40
N GLY A 333 -19.50 -6.22 -7.12
CA GLY A 333 -18.40 -5.39 -6.64
C GLY A 333 -17.22 -6.23 -6.21
N TYR A 334 -16.06 -5.97 -6.81
CA TYR A 334 -14.81 -6.68 -6.51
C TYR A 334 -13.91 -5.77 -5.67
N GLU A 335 -13.54 -6.21 -4.47
CA GLU A 335 -12.66 -5.48 -3.55
C GLU A 335 -11.59 -6.41 -2.99
N LEU A 336 -10.33 -5.97 -3.03
CA LEU A 336 -9.20 -6.77 -2.55
C LEU A 336 -9.17 -6.84 -1.02
N ASP A 337 -9.54 -5.75 -0.36
CA ASP A 337 -9.37 -5.56 1.08
C ASP A 337 -10.70 -5.75 1.83
N PRO A 338 -10.90 -6.88 2.54
CA PRO A 338 -12.14 -7.12 3.29
C PRO A 338 -12.40 -6.06 4.36
N LYS A 339 -11.34 -5.40 4.86
CA LYS A 339 -11.50 -4.34 5.88
C LYS A 339 -12.12 -3.07 5.31
N ILE A 340 -11.90 -2.77 4.04
CA ILE A 340 -12.57 -1.65 3.36
C ILE A 340 -14.08 -1.90 3.30
N ILE A 341 -14.52 -3.13 3.05
CA ILE A 341 -15.95 -3.48 3.02
C ILE A 341 -16.60 -3.35 4.41
N GLU A 342 -15.91 -3.77 5.49
CA GLU A 342 -16.39 -3.50 6.86
C GLU A 342 -16.58 -2.00 7.09
N VAL A 343 -15.57 -1.20 6.75
CA VAL A 343 -15.61 0.27 6.87
C VAL A 343 -16.71 0.87 5.99
N GLY A 344 -16.91 0.33 4.79
CA GLY A 344 -17.99 0.72 3.87
C GLY A 344 -19.37 0.54 4.50
N ARG A 345 -19.61 -0.58 5.16
CA ARG A 345 -20.87 -0.88 5.87
C ARG A 345 -21.07 0.01 7.09
N ASP A 346 -20.00 0.23 7.88
CA ASP A 346 -20.08 0.96 9.15
C ASP A 346 -20.20 2.48 8.97
N TYR A 347 -19.56 3.05 7.93
CA TYR A 347 -19.44 4.51 7.80
C TYR A 347 -20.02 5.08 6.50
N PHE A 348 -20.23 4.27 5.46
CA PHE A 348 -20.67 4.71 4.13
C PHE A 348 -22.02 4.14 3.72
N ASP A 349 -22.72 3.45 4.62
CA ASP A 349 -24.03 2.82 4.35
C ASP A 349 -24.00 1.90 3.11
N GLU A 350 -22.92 1.10 2.99
CA GLU A 350 -22.73 0.12 1.89
C GLU A 350 -23.54 -1.16 2.14
N ASN A 351 -24.86 -1.01 2.24
CA ASN A 351 -25.79 -2.11 2.55
C ASN A 351 -26.86 -2.29 1.45
N LEU A 352 -26.50 -2.03 0.19
CA LEU A 352 -27.42 -2.14 -0.94
C LEU A 352 -27.81 -3.61 -1.19
N PRO A 353 -29.11 -3.96 -1.26
CA PRO A 353 -29.54 -5.34 -1.42
C PRO A 353 -29.21 -5.95 -2.80
N ASN A 354 -28.91 -5.11 -3.79
CA ASN A 354 -28.54 -5.48 -5.15
C ASN A 354 -27.02 -5.50 -5.39
N LEU A 355 -26.21 -5.24 -4.35
CA LEU A 355 -24.75 -5.28 -4.41
C LEU A 355 -24.24 -6.63 -3.90
N PHE A 356 -23.53 -7.35 -4.76
CA PHE A 356 -22.86 -8.61 -4.47
C PHE A 356 -21.35 -8.37 -4.36
N VAL A 357 -20.84 -8.43 -3.14
CA VAL A 357 -19.41 -8.14 -2.86
C VAL A 357 -18.60 -9.42 -2.98
N HIS A 358 -17.54 -9.37 -3.78
CA HIS A 358 -16.57 -10.43 -3.98
C HIS A 358 -15.21 -9.98 -3.47
N ILE A 359 -14.72 -10.58 -2.38
CA ILE A 359 -13.41 -10.27 -1.80
C ILE A 359 -12.31 -10.99 -2.59
N GLY A 360 -11.28 -10.24 -2.99
CA GLY A 360 -10.10 -10.76 -3.68
C GLY A 360 -9.69 -9.94 -4.89
N ASP A 361 -8.72 -10.45 -5.64
CA ASP A 361 -8.22 -9.79 -6.84
C ASP A 361 -9.34 -9.62 -7.89
N GLY A 362 -9.52 -8.38 -8.36
CA GLY A 362 -10.62 -8.02 -9.23
C GLY A 362 -10.51 -8.62 -10.64
N ARG A 363 -9.27 -8.77 -11.18
CA ARG A 363 -9.06 -9.43 -12.47
C ARG A 363 -9.40 -10.91 -12.39
N TRP A 364 -8.89 -11.60 -11.35
CA TRP A 364 -9.19 -13.01 -11.13
C TRP A 364 -10.68 -13.26 -10.94
N ASN A 365 -11.33 -12.50 -10.07
CA ASN A 365 -12.76 -12.67 -9.78
C ASN A 365 -13.65 -12.36 -11.00
N LEU A 366 -13.29 -11.33 -11.79
CA LEU A 366 -14.00 -11.01 -13.02
C LEU A 366 -13.87 -12.15 -14.06
N GLU A 367 -12.68 -12.73 -14.20
CA GLU A 367 -12.43 -13.85 -15.13
C GLU A 367 -13.24 -15.09 -14.77
N GLN A 368 -13.48 -15.33 -13.47
CA GLN A 368 -14.31 -16.44 -12.99
C GLN A 368 -15.82 -16.15 -13.01
N SER A 369 -16.23 -14.93 -13.34
CA SER A 369 -17.64 -14.57 -13.38
C SER A 369 -18.40 -15.34 -14.45
N LEU A 370 -19.60 -15.81 -14.11
CA LEU A 370 -20.50 -16.47 -15.04
C LEU A 370 -21.41 -15.48 -15.81
N TYR A 371 -21.29 -14.19 -15.50
CA TYR A 371 -22.20 -13.16 -15.99
C TYR A 371 -21.58 -12.32 -17.10
N LYS A 372 -22.47 -11.69 -17.88
CA LYS A 372 -22.15 -10.60 -18.81
C LYS A 372 -22.66 -9.29 -18.23
N TYR A 373 -21.94 -8.22 -18.49
CA TYR A 373 -22.17 -6.91 -17.95
C TYR A 373 -22.42 -5.88 -19.05
N ASP A 374 -23.34 -4.96 -18.78
CA ASP A 374 -23.56 -3.81 -19.66
C ASP A 374 -22.55 -2.71 -19.37
N ILE A 375 -22.05 -2.66 -18.12
CA ILE A 375 -20.99 -1.76 -17.70
C ILE A 375 -19.97 -2.57 -16.89
N ILE A 376 -18.71 -2.49 -17.27
CA ILE A 376 -17.59 -2.87 -16.40
C ILE A 376 -16.87 -1.57 -16.03
N ALA A 377 -17.00 -1.14 -14.78
CA ALA A 377 -16.27 0.01 -14.22
C ALA A 377 -14.99 -0.46 -13.56
N VAL A 378 -13.85 0.13 -13.93
CA VAL A 378 -12.55 -0.17 -13.34
C VAL A 378 -12.04 1.08 -12.63
N ASP A 379 -12.03 1.00 -11.31
CA ASP A 379 -11.55 2.03 -10.38
C ASP A 379 -10.59 1.44 -9.35
N ALA A 380 -9.78 0.48 -9.78
CA ALA A 380 -8.82 -0.19 -8.94
C ALA A 380 -7.52 0.60 -8.88
N TYR A 381 -7.23 1.17 -7.72
CA TYR A 381 -6.03 1.95 -7.46
C TYR A 381 -5.21 1.37 -6.31
N ARG A 382 -3.91 1.37 -6.48
CA ARG A 382 -2.92 1.32 -5.42
C ARG A 382 -2.12 2.62 -5.50
N PRO A 383 -2.60 3.70 -4.86
CA PRO A 383 -2.08 5.04 -5.11
C PRO A 383 -0.56 5.11 -5.15
N PRO A 384 -0.01 5.85 -6.11
CA PRO A 384 -0.67 6.58 -7.20
C PRO A 384 -0.93 5.74 -8.47
N TYR A 385 -0.81 4.42 -8.41
CA TYR A 385 -0.79 3.53 -9.59
C TYR A 385 -2.09 2.77 -9.77
N ILE A 386 -2.44 2.49 -11.04
CA ILE A 386 -3.32 1.38 -11.40
C ILE A 386 -2.46 0.10 -11.33
N PRO A 387 -2.94 -1.01 -10.73
CA PRO A 387 -2.19 -2.25 -10.70
C PRO A 387 -1.80 -2.69 -12.13
N PRO A 388 -0.51 -2.95 -12.43
CA PRO A 388 -0.05 -3.20 -13.80
C PRO A 388 -0.83 -4.31 -14.51
N HIS A 389 -1.18 -5.39 -13.81
CA HIS A 389 -1.95 -6.52 -14.37
C HIS A 389 -3.40 -6.17 -14.74
N MET A 390 -3.90 -4.98 -14.38
CA MET A 390 -5.21 -4.44 -14.78
C MET A 390 -5.12 -3.40 -15.89
N THR A 391 -3.97 -3.28 -16.54
CA THR A 391 -3.71 -2.31 -17.61
C THR A 391 -3.28 -2.97 -18.92
N THR A 392 -3.30 -4.29 -18.97
CA THR A 392 -2.73 -5.12 -20.03
C THR A 392 -3.77 -5.54 -21.06
N GLN A 393 -3.31 -5.89 -22.24
CA GLN A 393 -4.15 -6.42 -23.32
C GLN A 393 -4.93 -7.64 -22.85
N GLU A 394 -4.30 -8.52 -22.06
CA GLU A 394 -4.92 -9.73 -21.52
C GLU A 394 -6.07 -9.40 -20.56
N PHE A 395 -5.92 -8.41 -19.69
CA PHE A 395 -7.01 -7.96 -18.83
C PHE A 395 -8.16 -7.34 -19.63
N TYR A 396 -7.86 -6.53 -20.64
CA TYR A 396 -8.91 -5.95 -21.48
C TYR A 396 -9.63 -7.00 -22.31
N GLN A 397 -8.94 -8.10 -22.70
CA GLN A 397 -9.61 -9.25 -23.33
C GLN A 397 -10.57 -9.96 -22.37
N ILE A 398 -10.21 -10.09 -21.08
CA ILE A 398 -11.13 -10.61 -20.05
C ILE A 398 -12.35 -9.70 -19.93
N CYS A 399 -12.18 -8.38 -19.84
CA CYS A 399 -13.29 -7.42 -19.82
C CYS A 399 -14.18 -7.56 -21.06
N TYR A 400 -13.59 -7.58 -22.25
CA TYR A 400 -14.33 -7.76 -23.51
C TYR A 400 -15.18 -9.04 -23.52
N ASN A 401 -14.60 -10.13 -23.05
CA ASN A 401 -15.29 -11.43 -22.97
C ASN A 401 -16.46 -11.40 -21.99
N HIS A 402 -16.44 -10.56 -20.95
CA HIS A 402 -17.52 -10.44 -19.95
C HIS A 402 -18.50 -9.30 -20.23
N LEU A 403 -18.33 -8.54 -21.30
CA LEU A 403 -19.32 -7.54 -21.73
C LEU A 403 -20.43 -8.17 -22.58
N THR A 404 -21.66 -7.63 -22.46
CA THR A 404 -22.75 -7.84 -23.42
C THR A 404 -22.38 -7.24 -24.77
N ASP A 405 -23.17 -7.50 -25.83
CA ASP A 405 -22.83 -6.96 -27.16
C ASP A 405 -22.84 -5.42 -27.23
N SER A 406 -23.66 -4.79 -26.41
CA SER A 406 -23.68 -3.32 -26.22
C SER A 406 -22.91 -2.88 -24.96
N GLY A 407 -22.13 -3.78 -24.35
CA GLY A 407 -21.43 -3.51 -23.12
C GLY A 407 -20.24 -2.54 -23.31
N VAL A 408 -19.91 -1.82 -22.26
CA VAL A 408 -18.85 -0.80 -22.24
C VAL A 408 -17.96 -0.99 -21.04
N LEU A 409 -16.66 -1.00 -21.29
CA LEU A 409 -15.62 -0.88 -20.27
C LEU A 409 -15.37 0.61 -19.99
N ALA A 410 -15.48 1.02 -18.74
CA ALA A 410 -15.15 2.38 -18.30
C ALA A 410 -14.00 2.32 -17.28
N LEU A 411 -12.87 2.94 -17.61
CA LEU A 411 -11.66 2.97 -16.78
C LEU A 411 -11.41 4.38 -16.26
N ASN A 412 -11.27 4.52 -14.95
CA ASN A 412 -10.75 5.74 -14.32
C ASN A 412 -9.22 5.73 -14.34
N VAL A 413 -8.60 6.81 -14.79
CA VAL A 413 -7.14 6.95 -14.92
C VAL A 413 -6.68 8.24 -14.26
N GLY A 414 -5.73 8.15 -13.34
CA GLY A 414 -5.02 9.33 -12.83
C GLY A 414 -4.24 10.01 -13.96
N SER A 415 -4.39 11.30 -14.09
CA SER A 415 -3.76 12.10 -15.14
C SER A 415 -2.98 13.27 -14.55
N VAL A 416 -1.95 13.68 -15.26
CA VAL A 416 -1.18 14.88 -14.94
C VAL A 416 -1.39 15.88 -16.07
N PRO A 417 -1.69 17.17 -15.78
CA PRO A 417 -1.86 18.17 -16.82
C PRO A 417 -0.64 18.24 -17.76
N GLY A 418 -0.89 18.16 -19.06
CA GLY A 418 0.16 18.22 -20.09
C GLY A 418 0.91 16.92 -20.33
N ASP A 419 0.70 15.86 -19.57
CA ASP A 419 1.33 14.54 -19.80
C ASP A 419 0.28 13.45 -20.02
N ARG A 420 0.17 12.97 -21.23
CA ARG A 420 -0.84 11.98 -21.64
C ARG A 420 -0.25 10.60 -21.92
N ARG A 421 1.00 10.35 -21.58
CA ARG A 421 1.68 9.08 -21.90
C ARG A 421 0.95 7.86 -21.33
N LEU A 422 0.48 7.95 -20.09
CA LEU A 422 -0.29 6.86 -19.47
C LEU A 422 -1.62 6.64 -20.20
N ILE A 423 -2.37 7.72 -20.44
CA ILE A 423 -3.67 7.67 -21.12
C ILE A 423 -3.50 7.12 -22.54
N ASN A 424 -2.52 7.60 -23.29
CA ASN A 424 -2.23 7.15 -24.65
C ASN A 424 -1.85 5.66 -24.68
N GLY A 425 -1.02 5.19 -23.73
CA GLY A 425 -0.65 3.78 -23.62
C GLY A 425 -1.86 2.87 -23.31
N LEU A 426 -2.69 3.28 -22.36
CA LEU A 426 -3.90 2.54 -22.00
C LEU A 426 -4.91 2.52 -23.15
N ALA A 427 -5.17 3.66 -23.79
CA ALA A 427 -6.07 3.76 -24.93
C ALA A 427 -5.57 2.94 -26.13
N THR A 428 -4.25 2.98 -26.42
CA THR A 428 -3.62 2.14 -27.45
C THR A 428 -3.80 0.66 -27.15
N THR A 429 -3.62 0.26 -25.89
CA THR A 429 -3.77 -1.13 -25.46
C THR A 429 -5.23 -1.59 -25.59
N MET A 430 -6.17 -0.77 -25.14
CA MET A 430 -7.61 -1.07 -25.27
C MET A 430 -8.04 -1.18 -26.74
N ALA A 431 -7.50 -0.34 -27.62
CA ALA A 431 -7.83 -0.32 -29.05
C ALA A 431 -7.37 -1.59 -29.81
N THR A 432 -6.50 -2.41 -29.22
CA THR A 432 -6.17 -3.72 -29.80
C THR A 432 -7.32 -4.75 -29.64
N ILE A 433 -8.27 -4.47 -28.74
CA ILE A 433 -9.38 -5.37 -28.38
C ILE A 433 -10.73 -4.72 -28.74
N PHE A 434 -10.89 -3.44 -28.45
CA PHE A 434 -12.16 -2.72 -28.61
C PHE A 434 -12.17 -1.88 -29.90
N PRO A 435 -13.26 -1.88 -30.65
CA PRO A 435 -13.34 -1.15 -31.92
C PRO A 435 -13.47 0.37 -31.75
N SER A 436 -13.88 0.87 -30.59
CA SER A 436 -14.02 2.31 -30.34
C SER A 436 -13.58 2.68 -28.94
N ILE A 437 -12.82 3.77 -28.84
CA ILE A 437 -12.28 4.34 -27.59
C ILE A 437 -12.72 5.80 -27.50
N HIS A 438 -13.32 6.18 -26.38
CA HIS A 438 -13.70 7.57 -26.08
C HIS A 438 -12.99 8.02 -24.80
N ILE A 439 -12.53 9.26 -24.77
CA ILE A 439 -11.74 9.80 -23.65
C ILE A 439 -12.33 11.12 -23.21
N MET A 440 -12.46 11.31 -21.91
CA MET A 440 -12.83 12.61 -21.33
C MET A 440 -11.98 12.92 -20.10
N ASP A 441 -11.57 14.17 -19.94
CA ASP A 441 -10.95 14.64 -18.70
C ASP A 441 -12.02 15.16 -17.73
N ILE A 442 -11.98 14.74 -16.47
CA ILE A 442 -12.94 15.17 -15.47
C ILE A 442 -12.53 16.55 -14.94
N PRO A 443 -13.34 17.60 -15.18
CA PRO A 443 -12.97 18.97 -14.81
C PRO A 443 -12.78 19.11 -13.29
N GLY A 444 -11.76 19.89 -12.90
CA GLY A 444 -11.43 20.12 -11.49
C GLY A 444 -10.79 18.94 -10.76
N THR A 445 -10.41 17.88 -11.46
CA THR A 445 -9.73 16.71 -10.91
C THR A 445 -8.49 16.34 -11.71
N LEU A 446 -7.68 15.41 -11.18
CA LEU A 446 -6.58 14.76 -11.89
C LEU A 446 -7.02 13.40 -12.44
N ASN A 447 -8.27 13.27 -12.89
CA ASN A 447 -8.80 12.02 -13.44
C ASN A 447 -9.24 12.19 -14.89
N THR A 448 -8.95 11.17 -15.69
CA THR A 448 -9.42 10.98 -17.06
C THR A 448 -10.20 9.68 -17.13
N MET A 449 -11.35 9.71 -17.79
CA MET A 449 -12.12 8.48 -18.09
C MET A 449 -11.77 8.00 -19.50
N ILE A 450 -11.58 6.69 -19.63
CA ILE A 450 -11.48 6.00 -20.92
C ILE A 450 -12.65 5.04 -21.03
N PHE A 451 -13.46 5.19 -22.07
CA PHE A 451 -14.56 4.30 -22.39
C PHE A 451 -14.22 3.49 -23.63
N ALA A 452 -14.30 2.16 -23.50
CA ALA A 452 -14.07 1.23 -24.61
C ALA A 452 -15.34 0.44 -24.87
N THR A 453 -15.91 0.58 -26.07
CA THR A 453 -17.19 -0.05 -26.44
C THR A 453 -16.98 -1.31 -27.25
N LYS A 454 -17.78 -2.32 -26.98
CA LYS A 454 -17.71 -3.61 -27.70
C LYS A 454 -18.23 -3.51 -29.13
N GLY A 455 -19.19 -2.61 -29.38
CA GLY A 455 -19.64 -2.22 -30.71
C GLY A 455 -18.89 -1.02 -31.26
N THR A 456 -18.96 -0.77 -32.57
CA THR A 456 -18.43 0.46 -33.18
C THR A 456 -19.34 1.63 -32.84
N THR A 457 -18.78 2.67 -32.21
CA THR A 457 -19.51 3.84 -31.70
C THR A 457 -18.79 5.14 -32.04
N THR A 458 -19.50 6.26 -31.90
CA THR A 458 -18.95 7.60 -32.14
C THR A 458 -19.44 8.59 -31.09
N ASP A 459 -18.74 9.70 -30.91
CA ASP A 459 -19.18 10.79 -30.03
C ASP A 459 -20.53 11.40 -30.47
N ALA A 460 -20.88 11.29 -31.75
CA ALA A 460 -22.18 11.71 -32.27
C ALA A 460 -23.33 10.87 -31.69
N ASN A 461 -23.12 9.58 -31.43
CA ASN A 461 -24.12 8.75 -30.74
C ASN A 461 -24.37 9.26 -29.34
N PHE A 462 -23.32 9.63 -28.62
CA PHE A 462 -23.43 10.19 -27.27
C PHE A 462 -24.19 11.52 -27.28
N ALA A 463 -23.88 12.43 -28.22
CA ALA A 463 -24.58 13.69 -28.39
C ALA A 463 -26.08 13.49 -28.71
N ALA A 464 -26.40 12.52 -29.57
CA ALA A 464 -27.78 12.19 -29.91
C ALA A 464 -28.55 11.67 -28.68
N ASN A 465 -27.94 10.74 -27.91
CA ASN A 465 -28.54 10.24 -26.67
C ASN A 465 -28.74 11.34 -25.63
N LEU A 466 -27.77 12.24 -25.43
CA LEU A 466 -27.90 13.38 -24.54
C LEU A 466 -29.09 14.27 -24.96
N SER A 467 -29.20 14.57 -26.25
CA SER A 467 -30.32 15.39 -26.77
C SER A 467 -31.68 14.71 -26.61
N LEU A 468 -31.75 13.38 -26.75
CA LEU A 468 -32.98 12.64 -26.56
C LEU A 468 -33.37 12.56 -25.08
N LEU A 469 -32.44 12.20 -24.21
CA LEU A 469 -32.68 12.02 -22.78
C LEU A 469 -32.97 13.35 -22.08
N SER A 470 -32.35 14.47 -22.50
CA SER A 470 -32.63 15.79 -21.93
C SER A 470 -34.08 16.27 -22.10
N LYS A 471 -34.84 15.66 -23.00
CA LYS A 471 -36.28 15.96 -23.24
C LYS A 471 -37.21 15.07 -22.44
N GLN A 472 -36.70 14.04 -21.77
CA GLN A 472 -37.52 13.12 -20.97
C GLN A 472 -37.71 13.68 -19.56
N PRO A 473 -38.95 13.83 -19.08
CA PRO A 473 -39.22 14.44 -17.78
C PRO A 473 -38.73 13.58 -16.60
N ASP A 474 -38.65 12.26 -16.77
CA ASP A 474 -38.36 11.31 -15.71
C ASP A 474 -36.88 10.89 -15.68
N ILE A 475 -36.00 11.53 -16.48
CA ILE A 475 -34.58 11.20 -16.48
C ILE A 475 -33.92 11.67 -15.18
N SER A 476 -33.05 10.84 -14.64
CA SER A 476 -32.27 11.19 -13.45
C SER A 476 -31.44 12.46 -13.69
N PRO A 477 -31.60 13.51 -12.86
CA PRO A 477 -30.77 14.72 -12.95
C PRO A 477 -29.28 14.43 -12.78
N LEU A 478 -28.95 13.40 -11.97
CA LEU A 478 -27.57 12.96 -11.76
C LEU A 478 -26.97 12.42 -13.07
N LEU A 479 -27.70 11.57 -13.78
CA LEU A 479 -27.27 11.05 -15.07
C LEU A 479 -27.13 12.16 -16.11
N LEU A 480 -28.10 13.05 -16.20
CA LEU A 480 -28.07 14.14 -17.17
C LEU A 480 -26.88 15.07 -16.93
N ASN A 481 -26.59 15.41 -15.68
CA ASN A 481 -25.42 16.20 -15.31
C ASN A 481 -24.11 15.49 -15.69
N ALA A 482 -23.99 14.18 -15.40
CA ALA A 482 -22.83 13.41 -15.78
C ALA A 482 -22.64 13.36 -17.30
N MET A 483 -23.73 13.18 -18.08
CA MET A 483 -23.69 13.19 -19.56
C MET A 483 -23.29 14.57 -20.11
N GLN A 484 -23.80 15.66 -19.55
CA GLN A 484 -23.44 17.03 -19.95
C GLN A 484 -21.95 17.29 -19.69
N THR A 485 -21.46 16.89 -18.50
CA THR A 485 -20.06 17.01 -18.12
C THR A 485 -19.18 16.19 -19.07
N THR A 486 -19.56 14.96 -19.38
CA THR A 486 -18.80 14.11 -20.32
C THR A 486 -18.74 14.75 -21.69
N PHE A 487 -19.89 15.14 -22.27
CA PHE A 487 -19.95 15.70 -23.61
C PHE A 487 -19.10 16.96 -23.76
N ALA A 488 -19.16 17.85 -22.77
CA ALA A 488 -18.39 19.10 -22.76
C ALA A 488 -16.86 18.89 -22.64
N ASN A 489 -16.41 17.72 -22.18
CA ASN A 489 -14.99 17.43 -21.89
C ASN A 489 -14.43 16.25 -22.69
N LEU A 490 -15.16 15.75 -23.70
CA LEU A 490 -14.65 14.75 -24.63
C LEU A 490 -13.38 15.25 -25.33
N LYS A 491 -12.44 14.35 -25.55
CA LYS A 491 -11.20 14.63 -26.26
C LYS A 491 -11.21 14.01 -27.65
N PRO A 492 -10.61 14.68 -28.65
CA PRO A 492 -10.73 14.28 -30.05
C PRO A 492 -9.95 13.00 -30.42
N GLY A 493 -9.26 12.38 -29.49
CA GLY A 493 -8.48 11.16 -29.75
C GLY A 493 -7.29 11.00 -28.81
N TYR A 494 -6.40 10.09 -29.15
CA TYR A 494 -5.17 9.76 -28.43
C TYR A 494 -4.05 9.44 -29.41
N GLU A 495 -2.80 9.55 -28.97
CA GLU A 495 -1.64 9.14 -29.76
C GLU A 495 -1.40 7.63 -29.60
N ILE A 496 -1.12 6.97 -30.72
CA ILE A 496 -0.76 5.54 -30.71
C ILE A 496 0.65 5.39 -30.14
N THR A 497 0.77 4.58 -29.09
CA THR A 497 2.03 4.32 -28.41
C THR A 497 2.26 2.81 -28.24
N GLN A 498 2.98 2.39 -27.22
CA GLN A 498 3.19 0.97 -26.94
C GLN A 498 1.93 0.31 -26.36
N VAL A 499 1.74 -0.95 -26.71
CA VAL A 499 0.75 -1.84 -26.11
C VAL A 499 1.31 -2.41 -24.81
N PHE A 500 0.51 -2.43 -23.76
CA PHE A 500 0.86 -3.05 -22.48
C PHE A 500 0.39 -4.50 -22.47
N THR A 501 1.26 -5.40 -22.03
CA THR A 501 1.00 -6.84 -21.89
C THR A 501 1.39 -7.29 -20.49
N ASP A 502 0.97 -8.49 -20.08
CA ASP A 502 1.34 -9.06 -18.78
C ASP A 502 2.87 -9.14 -18.60
N ASP A 503 3.61 -9.33 -19.70
CA ASP A 503 5.07 -9.34 -19.68
C ASP A 503 5.68 -7.93 -19.61
N ARG A 504 4.95 -6.90 -20.06
CA ARG A 504 5.48 -5.54 -20.17
C ARG A 504 4.41 -4.47 -20.00
N ALA A 505 4.22 -4.05 -18.75
CA ALA A 505 3.35 -2.93 -18.38
C ALA A 505 4.11 -1.95 -17.45
N PRO A 506 4.88 -0.99 -18.00
CA PRO A 506 5.76 -0.11 -17.21
C PRO A 506 5.00 1.04 -16.55
N ILE A 507 3.86 0.75 -15.94
CA ILE A 507 2.93 1.74 -15.35
C ILE A 507 3.62 2.56 -14.26
N GLU A 508 4.30 1.89 -13.32
CA GLU A 508 4.96 2.59 -12.22
C GLU A 508 6.06 3.54 -12.71
N TRP A 509 6.81 3.12 -13.73
CA TRP A 509 7.85 3.98 -14.32
C TRP A 509 7.23 5.21 -15.00
N ILE A 510 6.16 5.01 -15.78
CA ILE A 510 5.46 6.11 -16.47
C ILE A 510 4.89 7.09 -15.44
N VAL A 511 4.17 6.59 -14.43
CA VAL A 511 3.53 7.44 -13.40
C VAL A 511 4.59 8.17 -12.56
N ASN A 512 5.66 7.51 -12.14
CA ASN A 512 6.74 8.15 -11.40
C ASN A 512 7.38 9.29 -12.21
N ASP A 513 7.70 9.05 -13.49
CA ASP A 513 8.28 10.08 -14.34
C ASP A 513 7.29 11.22 -14.60
N MET A 514 5.99 10.93 -14.76
CA MET A 514 4.93 11.94 -14.87
C MET A 514 4.84 12.82 -13.61
N VAL A 515 4.81 12.21 -12.44
CA VAL A 515 4.74 12.91 -11.15
C VAL A 515 5.99 13.77 -10.95
N ILE A 516 7.19 13.22 -11.21
CA ILE A 516 8.44 13.95 -11.09
C ILE A 516 8.46 15.17 -12.04
N ARG A 517 8.10 14.99 -13.32
CA ARG A 517 8.08 16.11 -14.30
C ARG A 517 7.04 17.16 -13.95
N PHE A 518 5.88 16.74 -13.48
CA PHE A 518 4.83 17.67 -13.04
C PHE A 518 5.28 18.49 -11.84
N ALA A 519 5.90 17.83 -10.88
CA ALA A 519 6.50 18.47 -9.74
C ALA A 519 7.60 19.46 -10.16
N LEU A 520 8.52 19.09 -11.11
CA LEU A 520 9.54 19.98 -11.70
C LEU A 520 8.97 21.20 -12.45
N SER A 521 7.73 21.14 -12.91
CA SER A 521 7.10 22.24 -13.63
C SER A 521 6.61 23.39 -12.74
N GLY A 522 6.62 23.24 -11.41
CA GLY A 522 6.15 24.25 -10.43
C GLY A 522 4.64 24.47 -10.40
N GLN A 523 3.85 23.63 -11.10
CA GLN A 523 2.39 23.79 -11.22
C GLN A 523 1.59 23.20 -10.04
N LEU A 524 2.26 22.65 -9.02
CA LEU A 524 1.62 22.08 -7.83
C LEU A 524 0.82 23.09 -6.99
N GLN A 525 1.12 24.38 -7.08
CA GLN A 525 0.43 25.43 -6.30
C GLN A 525 -1.04 25.64 -6.69
N GLY A 526 -1.51 25.09 -7.80
CA GLY A 526 -2.89 25.20 -8.29
C GLY A 526 -3.84 24.06 -7.89
N LEU A 527 -3.35 23.00 -7.24
CA LEU A 527 -4.12 21.77 -6.95
C LEU A 527 -4.53 21.62 -5.48
N GLN A 528 -4.20 22.58 -4.62
CA GLN A 528 -4.61 22.61 -3.21
C GLN A 528 -5.96 23.33 -2.99
N GLN A 529 -6.96 23.05 -3.81
CA GLN A 529 -8.34 23.48 -3.55
C GLN A 529 -9.26 22.28 -3.40
#